data_855190d5192e8fb1d081e7c16c8d5ced
#
_entry.id   855190d5192e8fb1d081e7c16c8d5ced
#
_cell.length_a   1.000
_cell.length_b   1.000
_cell.length_c   1.000
_cell.angle_alpha   90.00
_cell.angle_beta   90.00
_cell.angle_gamma   90.00
#
_symmetry.space_group_name_H-M   'P 1'
#
loop_
_entity.id
_entity.type
_entity.pdbx_description
1 polymer ?
#
loop_
_entity_poly.entity_id
_entity_poly.type
_entity_poly.pdbx_seq_one_letter_code
_entity_poly.pdbx_strand_id
1 'polypeptide(L)'
;MHESTVAPTIAFVVFVGSYLGLALGRVPGFRVDRTGVAIIGATLMVVTGVLPWNDAVLAVDAHTIVLLFGMMIVAAYLRLSGFFDLVTMRAMRRARTPRGLLIAVIGAAGGLSALFVNDVVCVVLAPLILSMTRRLAVPPVPYLVALATAANVGSVATLTGNPQNMLVGSFSDVTYRGFLLRQAPIALVGLVCVFAVVWLVYRHELPRLFADGNPTDRVVVHYPLMVKTVAVVAVMLVAFLAGVPIALVAIAGAAYTLFTRRVKPEKVYREINWQLLVLFVGLFVLTGGIEKSGLVGDLMAWASALDLSRPAMLTTATALLSNVVSNVPAVLLFKPVIPSFGEPTRAWLILAMASTLAGNLTILGSVANLIVVEAAREARVEIGFLEYCRVGVPLTIVTLIFGWLVLIVVPV
;
A
#
# COMPACT_ATOMS: atom_id res chain seq x y z
N MET A 1 -11.35 -21.30 -38.69
CA MET A 1 -12.37 -20.64 -37.86
C MET A 1 -12.45 -21.18 -36.44
N HIS A 2 -11.76 -22.26 -36.07
CA HIS A 2 -11.76 -22.82 -34.70
C HIS A 2 -10.70 -22.23 -33.75
N GLU A 3 -9.64 -21.60 -34.28
CA GLU A 3 -8.57 -21.01 -33.45
C GLU A 3 -8.97 -19.68 -32.75
N SER A 4 -10.00 -18.98 -33.25
CA SER A 4 -10.36 -17.65 -32.74
C SER A 4 -11.12 -17.63 -31.39
N THR A 5 -11.65 -18.78 -30.95
CA THR A 5 -12.44 -18.86 -29.69
C THR A 5 -11.69 -19.53 -28.54
N VAL A 6 -10.66 -20.31 -28.81
CA VAL A 6 -9.93 -21.09 -27.80
C VAL A 6 -9.05 -20.19 -26.92
N ALA A 7 -8.30 -19.28 -27.53
CA ALA A 7 -7.40 -18.39 -26.81
C ALA A 7 -8.11 -17.46 -25.81
N PRO A 8 -9.23 -16.77 -26.14
CA PRO A 8 -10.00 -15.99 -25.19
C PRO A 8 -10.56 -16.82 -24.04
N THR A 9 -11.07 -18.03 -24.31
CA THR A 9 -11.60 -18.92 -23.28
C THR A 9 -10.51 -19.36 -22.31
N ILE A 10 -9.34 -19.76 -22.80
CA ILE A 10 -8.20 -20.11 -21.93
C ILE A 10 -7.75 -18.89 -21.12
N ALA A 11 -7.63 -17.73 -21.74
CA ALA A 11 -7.26 -16.49 -21.06
C ALA A 11 -8.24 -16.18 -19.90
N PHE A 12 -9.53 -16.28 -20.16
CA PHE A 12 -10.57 -16.06 -19.18
C PHE A 12 -10.47 -17.04 -18.00
N VAL A 13 -10.35 -18.34 -18.28
CA VAL A 13 -10.26 -19.37 -17.24
C VAL A 13 -9.00 -19.18 -16.38
N VAL A 14 -7.85 -18.95 -17.00
CA VAL A 14 -6.57 -18.72 -16.29
C VAL A 14 -6.67 -17.46 -15.45
N PHE A 15 -7.21 -16.39 -16.01
CA PHE A 15 -7.35 -15.11 -15.30
C PHE A 15 -8.29 -15.23 -14.10
N VAL A 16 -9.50 -15.72 -14.31
CA VAL A 16 -10.50 -15.89 -13.22
C VAL A 16 -9.97 -16.85 -12.17
N GLY A 17 -9.38 -17.98 -12.57
CA GLY A 17 -8.76 -18.93 -11.63
C GLY A 17 -7.64 -18.30 -10.81
N SER A 18 -6.78 -17.50 -11.45
CA SER A 18 -5.70 -16.76 -10.75
C SER A 18 -6.28 -15.72 -9.79
N TYR A 19 -7.27 -14.94 -10.19
CA TYR A 19 -7.87 -13.93 -9.31
C TYR A 19 -8.65 -14.56 -8.14
N LEU A 20 -9.29 -15.71 -8.34
CA LEU A 20 -9.89 -16.49 -7.25
C LEU A 20 -8.81 -17.00 -6.29
N GLY A 21 -7.68 -17.51 -6.80
CA GLY A 21 -6.55 -17.91 -5.97
C GLY A 21 -5.95 -16.75 -5.18
N LEU A 22 -5.82 -15.57 -5.80
CA LEU A 22 -5.38 -14.33 -5.13
C LEU A 22 -6.36 -13.90 -4.02
N ALA A 23 -7.68 -14.02 -4.28
CA ALA A 23 -8.72 -13.70 -3.31
C ALA A 23 -8.69 -14.63 -2.10
N LEU A 24 -8.51 -15.93 -2.32
CA LEU A 24 -8.38 -16.93 -1.25
C LEU A 24 -7.08 -16.77 -0.45
N GLY A 25 -6.06 -16.13 -1.04
CA GLY A 25 -4.77 -15.91 -0.40
C GLY A 25 -3.90 -17.16 -0.25
N ARG A 26 -4.49 -18.35 -0.32
CA ARG A 26 -3.85 -19.68 -0.32
C ARG A 26 -4.67 -20.65 -1.14
N VAL A 27 -4.03 -21.53 -1.89
CA VAL A 27 -4.72 -22.58 -2.64
C VAL A 27 -4.99 -23.76 -1.70
N PRO A 28 -6.25 -24.16 -1.47
CA PRO A 28 -6.59 -25.31 -0.62
C PRO A 28 -5.86 -26.58 -1.07
N GLY A 29 -5.23 -27.28 -0.15
CA GLY A 29 -4.47 -28.51 -0.42
C GLY A 29 -3.04 -28.31 -0.92
N PHE A 30 -2.62 -27.07 -1.23
CA PHE A 30 -1.27 -26.74 -1.69
C PHE A 30 -0.63 -25.66 -0.83
N ARG A 31 0.71 -25.66 -0.75
CA ARG A 31 1.49 -24.59 -0.11
C ARG A 31 1.82 -23.47 -1.10
N VAL A 32 0.80 -22.89 -1.70
CA VAL A 32 0.92 -21.83 -2.71
C VAL A 32 0.30 -20.56 -2.14
N ASP A 33 1.08 -19.49 -2.09
CA ASP A 33 0.68 -18.16 -1.67
C ASP A 33 0.22 -17.30 -2.88
N ARG A 34 -0.12 -16.04 -2.64
CA ARG A 34 -0.53 -15.09 -3.69
C ARG A 34 0.52 -14.94 -4.80
N THR A 35 1.79 -14.91 -4.44
CA THR A 35 2.89 -14.78 -5.40
C THR A 35 2.99 -16.03 -6.27
N GLY A 36 2.89 -17.21 -5.66
CA GLY A 36 2.86 -18.48 -6.38
C GLY A 36 1.68 -18.57 -7.35
N VAL A 37 0.48 -18.13 -6.94
CA VAL A 37 -0.69 -18.06 -7.83
C VAL A 37 -0.43 -17.17 -9.04
N ALA A 38 0.15 -15.97 -8.84
CA ALA A 38 0.46 -15.07 -9.94
C ALA A 38 1.48 -15.66 -10.93
N ILE A 39 2.52 -16.33 -10.41
CA ILE A 39 3.52 -17.03 -11.25
C ILE A 39 2.86 -18.15 -12.05
N ILE A 40 2.06 -18.99 -11.41
CA ILE A 40 1.37 -20.11 -12.08
C ILE A 40 0.46 -19.57 -13.19
N GLY A 41 -0.36 -18.57 -12.89
CA GLY A 41 -1.25 -17.96 -13.87
C GLY A 41 -0.50 -17.32 -15.05
N ALA A 42 0.57 -16.57 -14.76
CA ALA A 42 1.44 -15.99 -15.78
C ALA A 42 2.09 -17.07 -16.67
N THR A 43 2.59 -18.15 -16.06
CA THR A 43 3.17 -19.29 -16.78
C THR A 43 2.13 -19.95 -17.68
N LEU A 44 0.90 -20.15 -17.18
CA LEU A 44 -0.18 -20.72 -17.98
C LEU A 44 -0.52 -19.83 -19.18
N MET A 45 -0.60 -18.50 -19.03
CA MET A 45 -0.83 -17.58 -20.16
C MET A 45 0.21 -17.75 -21.27
N VAL A 46 1.48 -17.96 -20.90
CA VAL A 46 2.57 -18.11 -21.85
C VAL A 46 2.60 -19.52 -22.48
N VAL A 47 2.53 -20.58 -21.66
CA VAL A 47 2.63 -21.97 -22.11
C VAL A 47 1.46 -22.38 -22.99
N THR A 48 0.27 -21.85 -22.72
CA THR A 48 -0.91 -22.11 -23.57
C THR A 48 -0.94 -21.28 -24.86
N GLY A 49 0.05 -20.39 -25.06
CA GLY A 49 0.16 -19.56 -26.25
C GLY A 49 -0.80 -18.37 -26.30
N VAL A 50 -1.56 -18.10 -25.23
CA VAL A 50 -2.40 -16.90 -25.12
C VAL A 50 -1.56 -15.63 -25.22
N LEU A 51 -0.41 -15.61 -24.55
CA LEU A 51 0.53 -14.51 -24.57
C LEU A 51 1.91 -15.03 -25.05
N PRO A 52 2.39 -14.67 -26.25
CA PRO A 52 3.73 -15.02 -26.72
C PRO A 52 4.81 -14.54 -25.75
N TRP A 53 5.92 -15.27 -25.64
CA TRP A 53 7.02 -14.96 -24.71
C TRP A 53 7.50 -13.51 -24.80
N ASN A 54 7.72 -12.99 -26.02
CA ASN A 54 8.17 -11.62 -26.20
C ASN A 54 7.14 -10.59 -25.70
N ASP A 55 5.86 -10.85 -25.94
CA ASP A 55 4.76 -10.00 -25.46
C ASP A 55 4.64 -10.08 -23.93
N ALA A 56 4.89 -11.23 -23.32
CA ALA A 56 4.92 -11.41 -21.87
C ALA A 56 6.04 -10.58 -21.21
N VAL A 57 7.22 -10.52 -21.82
CA VAL A 57 8.33 -9.67 -21.36
C VAL A 57 7.96 -8.19 -21.47
N LEU A 58 7.33 -7.79 -22.57
CA LEU A 58 6.90 -6.40 -22.82
C LEU A 58 5.69 -5.98 -21.95
N ALA A 59 4.88 -6.93 -21.50
CA ALA A 59 3.77 -6.66 -20.60
C ALA A 59 4.23 -6.21 -19.21
N VAL A 60 5.46 -6.57 -18.80
CA VAL A 60 6.02 -6.15 -17.51
C VAL A 60 6.35 -4.67 -17.53
N ASP A 61 5.67 -3.87 -16.72
CA ASP A 61 5.97 -2.45 -16.58
C ASP A 61 7.27 -2.23 -15.80
N ALA A 62 8.35 -2.00 -16.56
CA ALA A 62 9.68 -1.79 -16.00
C ALA A 62 9.75 -0.53 -15.11
N HIS A 63 8.97 0.52 -15.41
CA HIS A 63 8.96 1.74 -14.59
C HIS A 63 8.47 1.46 -13.18
N THR A 64 7.37 0.72 -13.05
CA THR A 64 6.85 0.31 -11.73
C THR A 64 7.84 -0.56 -10.97
N ILE A 65 8.44 -1.56 -11.63
CA ILE A 65 9.40 -2.47 -10.97
C ILE A 65 10.64 -1.69 -10.48
N VAL A 66 11.20 -0.81 -11.33
CA VAL A 66 12.35 0.03 -10.97
C VAL A 66 12.01 1.00 -9.85
N LEU A 67 10.83 1.63 -9.90
CA LEU A 67 10.36 2.53 -8.85
C LEU A 67 10.23 1.81 -7.49
N LEU A 68 9.54 0.66 -7.46
CA LEU A 68 9.38 -0.16 -6.27
C LEU A 68 10.74 -0.58 -5.69
N PHE A 69 11.61 -1.13 -6.54
CA PHE A 69 12.93 -1.59 -6.14
C PHE A 69 13.79 -0.45 -5.59
N GLY A 70 13.82 0.71 -6.26
CA GLY A 70 14.55 1.88 -5.82
C GLY A 70 14.05 2.41 -4.47
N MET A 71 12.74 2.52 -4.30
CA MET A 71 12.14 2.96 -3.04
C MET A 71 12.37 1.97 -1.91
N MET A 72 12.35 0.66 -2.17
CA MET A 72 12.67 -0.37 -1.16
C MET A 72 14.11 -0.28 -0.69
N ILE A 73 15.08 -0.04 -1.58
CA ILE A 73 16.49 0.17 -1.20
C ILE A 73 16.64 1.38 -0.29
N VAL A 74 16.06 2.52 -0.67
CA VAL A 74 16.13 3.76 0.15
C VAL A 74 15.48 3.54 1.52
N ALA A 75 14.32 2.89 1.56
CA ALA A 75 13.63 2.56 2.80
C ALA A 75 14.45 1.60 3.68
N ALA A 76 15.11 0.60 3.09
CA ALA A 76 16.02 -0.32 3.79
C ALA A 76 17.19 0.44 4.47
N TYR A 77 17.80 1.41 3.78
CA TYR A 77 18.86 2.23 4.38
C TYR A 77 18.36 3.10 5.53
N LEU A 78 17.16 3.70 5.41
CA LEU A 78 16.53 4.42 6.52
C LEU A 78 16.26 3.51 7.71
N ARG A 79 15.73 2.31 7.47
CA ARG A 79 15.48 1.31 8.50
C ARG A 79 16.77 0.91 9.21
N LEU A 80 17.80 0.52 8.45
CA LEU A 80 19.10 0.12 8.98
C LEU A 80 19.87 1.27 9.68
N SER A 81 19.52 2.53 9.38
CA SER A 81 20.09 3.70 10.09
C SER A 81 19.45 3.99 11.44
N GLY A 82 18.30 3.37 11.76
CA GLY A 82 17.51 3.67 12.95
C GLY A 82 16.65 4.94 12.83
N PHE A 83 16.43 5.44 11.61
CA PHE A 83 15.65 6.67 11.37
C PHE A 83 14.20 6.54 11.86
N PHE A 84 13.52 5.48 11.49
CA PHE A 84 12.13 5.26 11.88
C PHE A 84 11.98 5.17 13.39
N ASP A 85 12.91 4.45 14.06
CA ASP A 85 12.95 4.31 15.52
C ASP A 85 13.13 5.67 16.18
N LEU A 86 14.06 6.49 15.68
CA LEU A 86 14.32 7.83 16.21
C LEU A 86 13.11 8.75 16.08
N VAL A 87 12.51 8.83 14.89
CA VAL A 87 11.34 9.69 14.63
C VAL A 87 10.17 9.26 15.51
N THR A 88 9.88 7.97 15.57
CA THR A 88 8.77 7.41 16.34
C THR A 88 8.97 7.62 17.83
N MET A 89 10.16 7.29 18.36
CA MET A 89 10.48 7.52 19.78
C MET A 89 10.40 8.99 20.15
N ARG A 90 10.85 9.90 19.26
CA ARG A 90 10.78 11.34 19.52
C ARG A 90 9.33 11.86 19.54
N ALA A 91 8.47 11.33 18.67
CA ALA A 91 7.04 11.63 18.69
C ALA A 91 6.37 11.13 19.98
N MET A 92 6.64 9.88 20.34
CA MET A 92 6.04 9.23 21.50
C MET A 92 6.52 9.81 22.84
N ARG A 93 7.81 10.20 22.96
CA ARG A 93 8.36 10.86 24.18
C ARG A 93 7.69 12.19 24.51
N ARG A 94 7.07 12.85 23.54
CA ARG A 94 6.28 14.07 23.77
C ARG A 94 4.88 13.78 24.29
N ALA A 95 4.41 12.54 24.19
CA ALA A 95 3.11 12.12 24.66
C ALA A 95 3.13 11.97 26.20
N ARG A 96 2.39 12.83 26.88
CA ARG A 96 2.25 12.80 28.36
C ARG A 96 0.99 12.06 28.81
N THR A 97 0.13 11.70 27.87
CA THR A 97 -1.15 11.04 28.13
C THR A 97 -1.38 9.93 27.09
N PRO A 98 -2.21 8.92 27.39
CA PRO A 98 -2.62 7.89 26.44
C PRO A 98 -3.22 8.46 25.15
N ARG A 99 -3.99 9.56 25.23
CA ARG A 99 -4.50 10.28 24.04
C ARG A 99 -3.35 10.90 23.22
N GLY A 100 -2.40 11.53 23.91
CA GLY A 100 -1.21 12.11 23.26
C GLY A 100 -0.38 11.04 22.57
N LEU A 101 -0.25 9.83 23.15
CA LEU A 101 0.40 8.68 22.54
C LEU A 101 -0.34 8.22 21.27
N LEU A 102 -1.67 8.17 21.32
CA LEU A 102 -2.47 7.82 20.15
C LEU A 102 -2.25 8.81 18.98
N ILE A 103 -2.27 10.11 19.27
CA ILE A 103 -1.98 11.16 18.29
C ILE A 103 -0.55 11.01 17.73
N ALA A 104 0.43 10.72 18.60
CA ALA A 104 1.82 10.54 18.19
C ALA A 104 1.99 9.30 17.27
N VAL A 105 1.31 8.20 17.58
CA VAL A 105 1.30 6.98 16.74
C VAL A 105 0.67 7.28 15.38
N ILE A 106 -0.51 7.89 15.36
CA ILE A 106 -1.22 8.23 14.11
C ILE A 106 -0.39 9.19 13.26
N GLY A 107 0.17 10.24 13.87
CA GLY A 107 0.99 11.22 13.18
C GLY A 107 2.29 10.62 12.63
N ALA A 108 2.97 9.78 13.40
CA ALA A 108 4.18 9.08 12.94
C ALA A 108 3.86 8.07 11.83
N ALA A 109 2.86 7.21 12.02
CA ALA A 109 2.47 6.22 11.04
C ALA A 109 1.99 6.87 9.73
N GLY A 110 1.06 7.83 9.82
CA GLY A 110 0.53 8.51 8.64
C GLY A 110 1.58 9.34 7.91
N GLY A 111 2.39 10.11 8.64
CA GLY A 111 3.44 10.96 8.05
C GLY A 111 4.56 10.14 7.39
N LEU A 112 5.01 9.06 8.03
CA LEU A 112 6.02 8.18 7.45
C LEU A 112 5.47 7.40 6.25
N SER A 113 4.20 6.95 6.30
CA SER A 113 3.57 6.23 5.20
C SER A 113 3.23 7.13 4.00
N ALA A 114 3.13 8.44 4.19
CA ALA A 114 3.05 9.37 3.08
C ALA A 114 4.37 9.48 2.29
N LEU A 115 5.50 9.20 2.92
CA LEU A 115 6.83 9.30 2.31
C LEU A 115 7.38 7.94 1.87
N PHE A 116 7.02 6.89 2.58
CA PHE A 116 7.55 5.53 2.40
C PHE A 116 6.40 4.53 2.33
N VAL A 117 6.68 3.37 1.75
CA VAL A 117 5.68 2.29 1.64
C VAL A 117 5.12 1.94 3.02
N ASN A 118 3.79 1.99 3.15
CA ASN A 118 3.04 1.75 4.39
C ASN A 118 3.40 0.43 5.10
N ASP A 119 3.67 -0.64 4.34
CA ASP A 119 4.04 -1.95 4.88
C ASP A 119 5.35 -1.87 5.67
N VAL A 120 6.36 -1.16 5.13
CA VAL A 120 7.66 -0.94 5.81
C VAL A 120 7.47 -0.19 7.12
N VAL A 121 6.60 0.82 7.10
CA VAL A 121 6.28 1.61 8.31
C VAL A 121 5.65 0.71 9.38
N CYS A 122 4.70 -0.16 9.00
CA CYS A 122 4.05 -1.08 9.93
C CYS A 122 5.04 -2.11 10.52
N VAL A 123 5.93 -2.70 9.69
CA VAL A 123 6.97 -3.64 10.15
C VAL A 123 7.85 -3.03 11.24
N VAL A 124 8.22 -1.75 11.10
CA VAL A 124 9.13 -1.09 12.05
C VAL A 124 8.39 -0.59 13.28
N LEU A 125 7.23 0.04 13.10
CA LEU A 125 6.53 0.69 14.20
C LEU A 125 5.80 -0.29 15.12
N ALA A 126 5.31 -1.42 14.64
CA ALA A 126 4.55 -2.36 15.45
C ALA A 126 5.34 -2.89 16.68
N PRO A 127 6.60 -3.37 16.55
CA PRO A 127 7.41 -3.78 17.70
C PRO A 127 7.69 -2.63 18.68
N LEU A 128 7.91 -1.41 18.17
CA LEU A 128 8.15 -0.24 19.00
C LEU A 128 6.92 0.11 19.84
N ILE A 129 5.73 0.12 19.23
CA ILE A 129 4.48 0.40 19.91
C ILE A 129 4.20 -0.66 20.97
N LEU A 130 4.42 -1.95 20.66
CA LEU A 130 4.30 -3.05 21.61
C LEU A 130 5.24 -2.90 22.81
N SER A 131 6.50 -2.53 22.58
CA SER A 131 7.45 -2.27 23.66
C SER A 131 7.00 -1.11 24.54
N MET A 132 6.57 -0.01 23.92
CA MET A 132 6.15 1.19 24.66
C MET A 132 4.85 0.99 25.45
N THR A 133 3.84 0.36 24.86
CA THR A 133 2.56 0.13 25.54
C THR A 133 2.73 -0.80 26.75
N ARG A 134 3.63 -1.80 26.67
CA ARG A 134 4.01 -2.64 27.81
C ARG A 134 4.64 -1.81 28.94
N ARG A 135 5.57 -0.91 28.62
CA ARG A 135 6.26 -0.07 29.63
C ARG A 135 5.35 0.94 30.29
N LEU A 136 4.42 1.51 29.50
CA LEU A 136 3.46 2.50 30.00
C LEU A 136 2.23 1.84 30.65
N ALA A 137 2.20 0.49 30.71
CA ALA A 137 1.08 -0.29 31.22
C ALA A 137 -0.29 0.10 30.61
N VAL A 138 -0.31 0.33 29.28
CA VAL A 138 -1.54 0.65 28.55
C VAL A 138 -1.90 -0.47 27.57
N PRO A 139 -3.19 -0.68 27.26
CA PRO A 139 -3.64 -1.66 26.27
C PRO A 139 -3.01 -1.43 24.91
N PRO A 140 -2.35 -2.41 24.29
CA PRO A 140 -1.65 -2.23 23.00
C PRO A 140 -2.59 -2.15 21.79
N VAL A 141 -3.74 -2.84 21.83
CA VAL A 141 -4.66 -3.00 20.70
C VAL A 141 -5.09 -1.66 20.07
N PRO A 142 -5.53 -0.64 20.83
CA PRO A 142 -5.93 0.65 20.25
C PRO A 142 -4.82 1.32 19.44
N TYR A 143 -3.57 1.22 19.89
CA TYR A 143 -2.41 1.83 19.22
C TYR A 143 -1.99 1.04 17.98
N LEU A 144 -2.11 -0.29 18.01
CA LEU A 144 -1.81 -1.15 16.87
C LEU A 144 -2.85 -1.01 15.75
N VAL A 145 -4.13 -0.94 16.10
CA VAL A 145 -5.19 -0.66 15.13
C VAL A 145 -5.03 0.75 14.56
N ALA A 146 -4.66 1.73 15.39
CA ALA A 146 -4.34 3.08 14.93
C ALA A 146 -3.12 3.11 13.99
N LEU A 147 -2.06 2.32 14.28
CA LEU A 147 -0.90 2.17 13.39
C LEU A 147 -1.34 1.68 12.01
N ALA A 148 -2.03 0.53 11.95
CA ALA A 148 -2.43 -0.11 10.70
C ALA A 148 -3.29 0.82 9.85
N THR A 149 -4.33 1.40 10.47
CA THR A 149 -5.28 2.28 9.78
C THR A 149 -4.66 3.61 9.38
N ALA A 150 -3.82 4.23 10.22
CA ALA A 150 -3.13 5.48 9.90
C ALA A 150 -2.05 5.29 8.83
N ALA A 151 -1.36 4.15 8.78
CA ALA A 151 -0.40 3.85 7.73
C ALA A 151 -1.09 3.76 6.36
N ASN A 152 -2.24 3.08 6.26
CA ASN A 152 -3.02 3.04 5.03
C ASN A 152 -3.53 4.42 4.64
N VAL A 153 -4.15 5.17 5.56
CA VAL A 153 -4.67 6.51 5.29
C VAL A 153 -3.56 7.48 4.88
N GLY A 154 -2.43 7.48 5.60
CA GLY A 154 -1.30 8.36 5.28
C GLY A 154 -0.71 8.09 3.91
N SER A 155 -0.66 6.82 3.50
CA SER A 155 -0.13 6.40 2.20
C SER A 155 -0.95 6.87 1.00
N VAL A 156 -2.21 7.28 1.21
CA VAL A 156 -3.05 7.87 0.16
C VAL A 156 -2.44 9.16 -0.38
N ALA A 157 -1.70 9.92 0.45
CA ALA A 157 -1.24 11.27 0.14
C ALA A 157 -0.32 11.37 -1.10
N THR A 158 0.47 10.33 -1.37
CA THR A 158 1.54 10.40 -2.40
C THR A 158 1.59 9.16 -3.29
N LEU A 159 2.22 9.33 -4.44
CA LEU A 159 2.49 8.21 -5.35
C LEU A 159 3.43 7.15 -4.72
N THR A 160 4.34 7.56 -3.83
CA THR A 160 5.31 6.67 -3.19
C THR A 160 4.81 6.03 -1.89
N GLY A 161 3.61 6.37 -1.43
CA GLY A 161 3.06 5.89 -0.16
C GLY A 161 2.70 4.40 -0.13
N ASN A 162 2.36 3.83 -1.28
CA ASN A 162 2.03 2.40 -1.40
C ASN A 162 2.22 1.90 -2.83
N PRO A 163 2.30 0.56 -3.06
CA PRO A 163 2.54 -0.01 -4.37
C PRO A 163 1.45 0.30 -5.41
N GLN A 164 0.17 0.34 -5.03
CA GLN A 164 -0.92 0.62 -5.96
C GLN A 164 -0.89 2.08 -6.45
N ASN A 165 -0.49 3.04 -5.61
CA ASN A 165 -0.30 4.42 -6.04
C ASN A 165 0.88 4.54 -7.02
N MET A 166 1.96 3.75 -6.81
CA MET A 166 3.08 3.69 -7.73
C MET A 166 2.64 3.19 -9.11
N LEU A 167 1.77 2.17 -9.16
CA LEU A 167 1.14 1.71 -10.42
C LEU A 167 0.36 2.83 -11.10
N VAL A 168 -0.49 3.53 -10.34
CA VAL A 168 -1.25 4.66 -10.89
C VAL A 168 -0.31 5.72 -11.44
N GLY A 169 0.78 6.04 -10.74
CA GLY A 169 1.79 6.97 -11.21
C GLY A 169 2.54 6.51 -12.47
N SER A 170 2.62 5.20 -12.71
CA SER A 170 3.24 4.63 -13.91
C SER A 170 2.29 4.59 -15.11
N PHE A 171 0.98 4.40 -14.88
CA PHE A 171 -0.03 4.24 -15.93
C PHE A 171 -0.80 5.50 -16.28
N SER A 172 -0.65 6.56 -15.49
CA SER A 172 -1.36 7.81 -15.68
C SER A 172 -0.41 8.97 -15.94
N ASP A 173 -0.91 10.03 -16.56
CA ASP A 173 -0.19 11.28 -16.74
C ASP A 173 -0.22 12.18 -15.49
N VAL A 174 -0.63 11.63 -14.34
CA VAL A 174 -0.73 12.36 -13.08
C VAL A 174 0.67 12.63 -12.53
N THR A 175 1.05 13.90 -12.48
CA THR A 175 2.33 14.30 -11.88
C THR A 175 2.33 14.05 -10.37
N TYR A 176 3.51 13.83 -9.77
CA TYR A 176 3.64 13.66 -8.32
C TYR A 176 3.01 14.82 -7.54
N ARG A 177 3.25 16.06 -8.00
CA ARG A 177 2.65 17.27 -7.42
C ARG A 177 1.13 17.28 -7.57
N GLY A 178 0.62 16.95 -8.75
CA GLY A 178 -0.83 16.88 -9.02
C GLY A 178 -1.53 15.84 -8.16
N PHE A 179 -0.91 14.67 -7.98
CA PHE A 179 -1.39 13.63 -7.09
C PHE A 179 -1.40 14.10 -5.63
N LEU A 180 -0.27 14.62 -5.14
CA LEU A 180 -0.13 15.12 -3.77
C LEU A 180 -1.19 16.17 -3.43
N LEU A 181 -1.37 17.19 -4.27
CA LEU A 181 -2.31 18.28 -3.99
C LEU A 181 -3.77 17.81 -3.88
N ARG A 182 -4.13 16.75 -4.60
CA ARG A 182 -5.50 16.20 -4.60
C ARG A 182 -5.72 15.14 -3.51
N GLN A 183 -4.70 14.36 -3.20
CA GLN A 183 -4.82 13.24 -2.28
C GLN A 183 -4.41 13.60 -0.83
N ALA A 184 -3.48 14.56 -0.62
CA ALA A 184 -3.04 14.94 0.72
C ALA A 184 -4.18 15.48 1.61
N PRO A 185 -5.14 16.32 1.12
CA PRO A 185 -6.29 16.71 1.94
C PRO A 185 -7.12 15.51 2.42
N ILE A 186 -7.28 14.49 1.57
CA ILE A 186 -8.00 13.26 1.91
C ILE A 186 -7.27 12.49 3.01
N ALA A 187 -5.95 12.37 2.89
CA ALA A 187 -5.12 11.72 3.90
C ALA A 187 -5.14 12.49 5.24
N LEU A 188 -5.02 13.82 5.21
CA LEU A 188 -5.01 14.64 6.43
C LEU A 188 -6.33 14.53 7.20
N VAL A 189 -7.47 14.70 6.52
CA VAL A 189 -8.79 14.53 7.16
C VAL A 189 -8.99 13.07 7.57
N GLY A 190 -8.56 12.13 6.75
CA GLY A 190 -8.59 10.71 7.08
C GLY A 190 -7.83 10.37 8.37
N LEU A 191 -6.65 10.96 8.62
CA LEU A 191 -5.91 10.78 9.88
C LEU A 191 -6.67 11.35 11.09
N VAL A 192 -7.38 12.46 10.91
CA VAL A 192 -8.29 12.99 11.95
C VAL A 192 -9.45 12.00 12.21
N CYS A 193 -10.00 11.42 11.14
CA CYS A 193 -11.02 10.37 11.27
C CYS A 193 -10.48 9.12 11.97
N VAL A 194 -9.23 8.69 11.68
CA VAL A 194 -8.58 7.59 12.41
C VAL A 194 -8.55 7.89 13.91
N PHE A 195 -8.09 9.08 14.29
CA PHE A 195 -8.07 9.48 15.70
C PHE A 195 -9.48 9.46 16.32
N ALA A 196 -10.46 10.06 15.65
CA ALA A 196 -11.82 10.15 16.14
C ALA A 196 -12.46 8.76 16.34
N VAL A 197 -12.35 7.89 15.33
CA VAL A 197 -12.97 6.56 15.38
C VAL A 197 -12.28 5.67 16.41
N VAL A 198 -10.94 5.61 16.41
CA VAL A 198 -10.19 4.81 17.40
C VAL A 198 -10.47 5.32 18.82
N TRP A 199 -10.46 6.64 19.01
CA TRP A 199 -10.79 7.24 20.30
C TRP A 199 -12.23 6.88 20.75
N LEU A 200 -13.22 7.01 19.88
CA LEU A 200 -14.61 6.70 20.21
C LEU A 200 -14.82 5.24 20.60
N VAL A 201 -14.15 4.32 19.88
CA VAL A 201 -14.25 2.87 20.13
C VAL A 201 -13.58 2.48 21.45
N TYR A 202 -12.38 3.02 21.72
CA TYR A 202 -11.54 2.56 22.84
C TYR A 202 -11.46 3.54 24.02
N ARG A 203 -12.25 4.63 24.05
CA ARG A 203 -12.20 5.67 25.09
C ARG A 203 -12.41 5.16 26.51
N HIS A 204 -13.12 4.05 26.67
CA HIS A 204 -13.40 3.45 27.99
C HIS A 204 -12.30 2.47 28.43
N GLU A 205 -11.49 1.99 27.51
CA GLU A 205 -10.37 1.08 27.76
C GLU A 205 -9.05 1.83 27.99
N LEU A 206 -8.93 3.04 27.47
CA LEU A 206 -7.74 3.87 27.60
C LEU A 206 -7.74 4.60 28.95
N PRO A 207 -6.70 4.42 29.79
CA PRO A 207 -6.60 5.16 31.04
C PRO A 207 -6.44 6.66 30.77
N ARG A 208 -6.78 7.49 31.74
CA ARG A 208 -6.64 8.96 31.61
C ARG A 208 -5.19 9.42 31.69
N LEU A 209 -4.38 8.72 32.48
CA LEU A 209 -2.95 9.00 32.70
C LEU A 209 -2.16 7.70 32.63
N PHE A 210 -0.88 7.78 32.38
CA PHE A 210 0.01 6.64 32.48
C PHE A 210 0.19 6.27 33.97
N ALA A 211 0.22 4.97 34.26
CA ALA A 211 0.36 4.48 35.64
C ALA A 211 1.74 4.78 36.22
N ASP A 212 2.81 4.54 35.47
CA ASP A 212 4.22 4.90 35.74
C ASP A 212 5.04 4.53 34.52
N GLY A 213 6.01 5.35 34.17
CA GLY A 213 6.96 4.94 33.14
C GLY A 213 7.56 6.11 32.38
N ASN A 214 8.88 6.17 32.42
CA ASN A 214 9.64 7.04 31.54
C ASN A 214 10.04 6.25 30.28
N PRO A 215 9.60 6.61 29.09
CA PRO A 215 9.94 5.89 27.87
C PRO A 215 11.42 6.13 27.51
N THR A 216 12.34 5.42 28.18
CA THR A 216 13.79 5.55 27.97
C THR A 216 14.37 4.32 27.26
N ASP A 217 13.93 4.05 26.05
CA ASP A 217 14.69 3.17 25.17
C ASP A 217 15.85 3.93 24.54
N ARG A 218 17.05 3.37 24.60
CA ARG A 218 18.18 3.83 23.80
C ARG A 218 18.00 3.30 22.38
N VAL A 219 17.60 4.17 21.47
CA VAL A 219 17.57 3.86 20.04
C VAL A 219 19.02 3.87 19.54
N VAL A 220 19.44 2.79 18.90
CA VAL A 220 20.75 2.74 18.23
C VAL A 220 20.59 3.41 16.86
N VAL A 221 21.20 4.58 16.71
CA VAL A 221 21.14 5.38 15.48
C VAL A 221 22.52 5.49 14.86
N HIS A 222 22.61 5.12 13.60
CA HIS A 222 23.81 5.35 12.78
C HIS A 222 23.73 6.72 12.12
N TYR A 223 23.98 7.80 12.87
CA TYR A 223 23.81 9.19 12.43
C TYR A 223 24.37 9.51 11.04
N PRO A 224 25.62 9.13 10.68
CA PRO A 224 26.15 9.48 9.36
C PRO A 224 25.43 8.76 8.20
N LEU A 225 24.90 7.55 8.42
CA LEU A 225 24.09 6.83 7.45
C LEU A 225 22.71 7.48 7.34
N MET A 226 22.12 7.79 8.48
CA MET A 226 20.81 8.45 8.57
C MET A 226 20.82 9.80 7.86
N VAL A 227 21.78 10.68 8.17
CA VAL A 227 21.89 12.01 7.55
C VAL A 227 22.06 11.90 6.03
N LYS A 228 22.92 11.00 5.57
CA LYS A 228 23.08 10.73 4.12
C LYS A 228 21.77 10.33 3.49
N THR A 229 21.07 9.33 4.05
CA THR A 229 19.85 8.79 3.45
C THR A 229 18.70 9.78 3.52
N VAL A 230 18.56 10.53 4.62
CA VAL A 230 17.56 11.60 4.75
C VAL A 230 17.82 12.71 3.72
N ALA A 231 19.08 13.11 3.50
CA ALA A 231 19.43 14.07 2.46
C ALA A 231 19.05 13.55 1.06
N VAL A 232 19.31 12.27 0.77
CA VAL A 232 18.88 11.64 -0.50
C VAL A 232 17.37 11.72 -0.65
N VAL A 233 16.60 11.34 0.38
CA VAL A 233 15.14 11.42 0.35
C VAL A 233 14.65 12.85 0.12
N ALA A 234 15.26 13.83 0.77
CA ALA A 234 14.93 15.25 0.55
C ALA A 234 15.16 15.68 -0.91
N VAL A 235 16.30 15.30 -1.49
CA VAL A 235 16.59 15.57 -2.92
C VAL A 235 15.60 14.84 -3.82
N MET A 236 15.27 13.58 -3.53
CA MET A 236 14.28 12.81 -4.29
C MET A 236 12.90 13.51 -4.26
N LEU A 237 12.44 13.96 -3.10
CA LEU A 237 11.17 14.68 -2.98
C LEU A 237 11.16 15.97 -3.79
N VAL A 238 12.24 16.75 -3.75
CA VAL A 238 12.37 17.97 -4.58
C VAL A 238 12.30 17.61 -6.06
N ALA A 239 13.00 16.55 -6.49
CA ALA A 239 12.98 16.09 -7.88
C ALA A 239 11.58 15.60 -8.31
N PHE A 240 10.87 14.86 -7.45
CA PHE A 240 9.48 14.43 -7.71
C PHE A 240 8.55 15.64 -7.87
N LEU A 241 8.66 16.64 -7.01
CA LEU A 241 7.85 17.85 -7.08
C LEU A 241 8.21 18.72 -8.30
N ALA A 242 9.46 18.66 -8.76
CA ALA A 242 9.91 19.31 -10.00
C ALA A 242 9.48 18.59 -11.27
N GLY A 243 8.82 17.42 -11.16
CA GLY A 243 8.30 16.68 -12.31
C GLY A 243 9.30 15.73 -13.00
N VAL A 244 10.43 15.45 -12.34
CA VAL A 244 11.38 14.44 -12.85
C VAL A 244 10.74 13.05 -12.77
N PRO A 245 10.92 12.17 -13.78
CA PRO A 245 10.34 10.82 -13.77
C PRO A 245 10.64 10.05 -12.49
N ILE A 246 9.57 9.60 -11.81
CA ILE A 246 9.66 9.03 -10.45
C ILE A 246 10.55 7.77 -10.38
N ALA A 247 10.50 6.91 -11.39
CA ALA A 247 11.33 5.71 -11.46
C ALA A 247 12.83 6.04 -11.58
N LEU A 248 13.17 7.05 -12.38
CA LEU A 248 14.56 7.50 -12.55
C LEU A 248 15.10 8.09 -11.23
N VAL A 249 14.33 8.93 -10.57
CA VAL A 249 14.72 9.52 -9.29
C VAL A 249 14.89 8.45 -8.22
N ALA A 250 13.98 7.46 -8.16
CA ALA A 250 14.03 6.38 -7.19
C ALA A 250 15.29 5.52 -7.37
N ILE A 251 15.60 5.11 -8.61
CA ILE A 251 16.78 4.27 -8.85
C ILE A 251 18.09 5.05 -8.67
N ALA A 252 18.14 6.32 -9.05
CA ALA A 252 19.30 7.19 -8.81
C ALA A 252 19.54 7.39 -7.30
N GLY A 253 18.50 7.65 -6.53
CA GLY A 253 18.56 7.73 -5.06
C GLY A 253 19.04 6.43 -4.44
N ALA A 254 18.52 5.29 -4.91
CA ALA A 254 18.95 3.97 -4.47
C ALA A 254 20.45 3.73 -4.79
N ALA A 255 20.87 3.99 -6.01
CA ALA A 255 22.26 3.84 -6.44
C ALA A 255 23.21 4.68 -5.57
N TYR A 256 22.84 5.94 -5.29
CA TYR A 256 23.64 6.80 -4.43
C TYR A 256 23.69 6.30 -2.97
N THR A 257 22.58 5.76 -2.43
CA THR A 257 22.58 5.21 -1.06
C THR A 257 23.43 3.95 -0.95
N LEU A 258 23.49 3.11 -1.98
CA LEU A 258 24.36 1.92 -2.06
C LEU A 258 25.87 2.29 -1.96
N PHE A 259 26.25 3.48 -2.36
CA PHE A 259 27.65 3.96 -2.27
C PHE A 259 28.01 4.26 -0.81
N THR A 260 28.19 3.20 -0.02
CA THR A 260 28.54 3.31 1.40
C THR A 260 29.49 2.20 1.83
N ARG A 261 30.38 2.50 2.80
CA ARG A 261 31.26 1.51 3.44
C ARG A 261 30.69 1.00 4.79
N ARG A 262 29.46 1.44 5.17
CA ARG A 262 28.93 1.27 6.53
C ARG A 262 27.98 0.08 6.67
N VAL A 263 27.33 -0.31 5.60
CA VAL A 263 26.36 -1.41 5.58
C VAL A 263 26.74 -2.36 4.45
N LYS A 264 26.79 -3.64 4.76
CA LYS A 264 27.03 -4.69 3.76
C LYS A 264 25.79 -4.79 2.85
N PRO A 265 25.96 -4.89 1.51
CA PRO A 265 24.86 -4.97 0.56
C PRO A 265 23.86 -6.09 0.87
N GLU A 266 24.34 -7.24 1.38
CA GLU A 266 23.48 -8.39 1.72
C GLU A 266 22.44 -8.04 2.79
N LYS A 267 22.76 -7.13 3.73
CA LYS A 267 21.79 -6.66 4.73
C LYS A 267 20.68 -5.85 4.09
N VAL A 268 21.03 -5.03 3.10
CA VAL A 268 20.06 -4.21 2.35
C VAL A 268 19.16 -5.10 1.51
N TYR A 269 19.74 -6.06 0.79
CA TYR A 269 18.99 -6.96 -0.09
C TYR A 269 18.03 -7.88 0.68
N ARG A 270 18.29 -8.19 1.96
CA ARG A 270 17.36 -8.93 2.83
C ARG A 270 16.14 -8.11 3.24
N GLU A 271 16.23 -6.79 3.20
CA GLU A 271 15.12 -5.88 3.50
C GLU A 271 14.18 -5.67 2.31
N ILE A 272 14.59 -6.10 1.10
CA ILE A 272 13.78 -5.96 -0.11
C ILE A 272 12.67 -7.02 -0.10
N ASN A 273 11.45 -6.59 -0.33
CA ASN A 273 10.32 -7.50 -0.49
C ASN A 273 10.29 -8.09 -1.91
N TRP A 274 11.13 -9.11 -2.13
CA TRP A 274 11.23 -9.81 -3.41
C TRP A 274 9.91 -10.47 -3.83
N GLN A 275 9.14 -10.98 -2.85
CA GLN A 275 7.83 -11.56 -3.14
C GLN A 275 6.90 -10.56 -3.81
N LEU A 276 6.91 -9.30 -3.36
CA LEU A 276 6.09 -8.25 -3.95
C LEU A 276 6.51 -7.97 -5.40
N LEU A 277 7.81 -7.86 -5.69
CA LEU A 277 8.30 -7.63 -7.05
C LEU A 277 7.91 -8.78 -7.99
N VAL A 278 8.07 -10.02 -7.54
CA VAL A 278 7.70 -11.21 -8.32
C VAL A 278 6.19 -11.29 -8.53
N LEU A 279 5.39 -10.96 -7.50
CA LEU A 279 3.94 -10.84 -7.62
C LEU A 279 3.53 -9.86 -8.73
N PHE A 280 4.16 -8.68 -8.78
CA PHE A 280 3.88 -7.67 -9.80
C PHE A 280 4.21 -8.18 -11.21
N VAL A 281 5.36 -8.81 -11.39
CA VAL A 281 5.73 -9.42 -12.69
C VAL A 281 4.66 -10.41 -13.14
N GLY A 282 4.23 -11.32 -12.25
CA GLY A 282 3.17 -12.29 -12.57
C GLY A 282 1.84 -11.61 -12.93
N LEU A 283 1.44 -10.59 -12.20
CA LEU A 283 0.20 -9.84 -12.45
C LEU A 283 0.25 -9.06 -13.76
N PHE A 284 1.37 -8.47 -14.12
CA PHE A 284 1.54 -7.80 -15.42
C PHE A 284 1.37 -8.76 -16.60
N VAL A 285 1.96 -9.94 -16.50
CA VAL A 285 1.82 -10.98 -17.54
C VAL A 285 0.37 -11.47 -17.61
N LEU A 286 -0.30 -11.69 -16.48
CA LEU A 286 -1.71 -12.04 -16.43
C LEU A 286 -2.60 -10.99 -17.13
N THR A 287 -2.39 -9.71 -16.81
CA THR A 287 -3.14 -8.61 -17.42
C THR A 287 -2.82 -8.48 -18.91
N GLY A 288 -1.55 -8.61 -19.30
CA GLY A 288 -1.13 -8.65 -20.70
C GLY A 288 -1.79 -9.78 -21.49
N GLY A 289 -1.99 -10.94 -20.86
CA GLY A 289 -2.73 -12.06 -21.45
C GLY A 289 -4.19 -11.69 -21.77
N ILE A 290 -4.86 -10.98 -20.87
CA ILE A 290 -6.22 -10.46 -21.11
C ILE A 290 -6.22 -9.41 -22.23
N GLU A 291 -5.28 -8.47 -22.19
CA GLU A 291 -5.17 -7.43 -23.22
C GLU A 291 -4.96 -8.05 -24.62
N LYS A 292 -4.13 -9.09 -24.72
CA LYS A 292 -3.82 -9.78 -25.99
C LYS A 292 -4.93 -10.70 -26.47
N SER A 293 -5.70 -11.30 -25.57
CA SER A 293 -6.79 -12.24 -25.90
C SER A 293 -8.02 -11.60 -26.54
N GLY A 294 -8.13 -10.27 -26.56
CA GLY A 294 -9.30 -9.55 -27.06
C GLY A 294 -10.44 -9.38 -26.03
N LEU A 295 -10.31 -9.92 -24.83
CA LEU A 295 -11.34 -9.82 -23.76
C LEU A 295 -11.49 -8.41 -23.19
N VAL A 296 -10.65 -7.44 -23.61
CA VAL A 296 -10.79 -6.04 -23.18
C VAL A 296 -12.14 -5.47 -23.60
N GLY A 297 -12.65 -5.83 -24.77
CA GLY A 297 -13.99 -5.43 -25.21
C GLY A 297 -15.11 -5.88 -24.26
N ASP A 298 -15.04 -7.13 -23.81
CA ASP A 298 -16.00 -7.69 -22.85
C ASP A 298 -15.87 -7.00 -21.48
N LEU A 299 -14.63 -6.72 -21.04
CA LEU A 299 -14.39 -5.94 -19.82
C LEU A 299 -14.96 -4.52 -19.91
N MET A 300 -14.81 -3.85 -21.06
CA MET A 300 -15.38 -2.53 -21.30
C MET A 300 -16.93 -2.57 -21.32
N ALA A 301 -17.52 -3.58 -21.94
CA ALA A 301 -18.97 -3.78 -21.93
C ALA A 301 -19.49 -3.99 -20.51
N TRP A 302 -18.80 -4.79 -19.72
CA TRP A 302 -19.13 -5.04 -18.33
C TRP A 302 -18.96 -3.77 -17.45
N ALA A 303 -17.89 -3.02 -17.66
CA ALA A 303 -17.66 -1.74 -16.99
C ALA A 303 -18.75 -0.71 -17.31
N SER A 304 -19.21 -0.68 -18.58
CA SER A 304 -20.31 0.16 -19.02
C SER A 304 -21.65 -0.29 -18.42
N ALA A 305 -21.92 -1.60 -18.36
CA ALA A 305 -23.13 -2.15 -17.76
C ALA A 305 -23.24 -1.84 -16.26
N LEU A 306 -22.10 -1.75 -15.56
CA LEU A 306 -22.02 -1.35 -14.16
C LEU A 306 -21.89 0.16 -13.96
N ASP A 307 -21.89 0.95 -15.05
CA ASP A 307 -21.73 2.41 -15.03
C ASP A 307 -20.49 2.88 -14.27
N LEU A 308 -19.36 2.15 -14.44
CA LEU A 308 -18.11 2.41 -13.72
C LEU A 308 -17.45 3.73 -14.11
N SER A 309 -17.91 4.40 -15.16
CA SER A 309 -17.50 5.76 -15.50
C SER A 309 -17.95 6.78 -14.45
N ARG A 310 -19.00 6.47 -13.67
CA ARG A 310 -19.45 7.34 -12.58
C ARG A 310 -18.53 7.22 -11.38
N PRO A 311 -18.04 8.36 -10.83
CA PRO A 311 -17.13 8.37 -9.68
C PRO A 311 -17.61 7.55 -8.47
N ALA A 312 -18.89 7.57 -8.13
CA ALA A 312 -19.43 6.80 -7.01
C ALA A 312 -19.38 5.29 -7.26
N MET A 313 -19.75 4.85 -8.47
CA MET A 313 -19.72 3.42 -8.84
C MET A 313 -18.29 2.90 -8.90
N LEU A 314 -17.35 3.68 -9.47
CA LEU A 314 -15.93 3.33 -9.49
C LEU A 314 -15.37 3.23 -8.06
N THR A 315 -15.68 4.19 -7.19
CA THR A 315 -15.25 4.16 -5.79
C THR A 315 -15.73 2.89 -5.08
N THR A 316 -17.03 2.58 -5.22
CA THR A 316 -17.64 1.40 -4.56
C THR A 316 -17.10 0.09 -5.12
N ALA A 317 -17.05 -0.05 -6.45
CA ALA A 317 -16.54 -1.25 -7.12
C ALA A 317 -15.05 -1.48 -6.76
N THR A 318 -14.24 -0.42 -6.78
CA THR A 318 -12.83 -0.49 -6.38
C THR A 318 -12.68 -0.92 -4.93
N ALA A 319 -13.47 -0.35 -4.01
CA ALA A 319 -13.39 -0.68 -2.60
C ALA A 319 -13.77 -2.14 -2.32
N LEU A 320 -14.83 -2.64 -2.95
CA LEU A 320 -15.25 -4.04 -2.83
C LEU A 320 -14.21 -4.99 -3.41
N LEU A 321 -13.77 -4.73 -4.64
CA LEU A 321 -12.81 -5.57 -5.33
C LEU A 321 -11.47 -5.62 -4.59
N SER A 322 -10.98 -4.47 -4.10
CA SER A 322 -9.73 -4.38 -3.35
C SER A 322 -9.73 -5.23 -2.08
N ASN A 323 -10.87 -5.36 -1.41
CA ASN A 323 -10.99 -6.26 -0.25
C ASN A 323 -11.05 -7.74 -0.62
N VAL A 324 -11.50 -8.07 -1.84
CA VAL A 324 -11.56 -9.45 -2.33
C VAL A 324 -10.21 -9.92 -2.85
N VAL A 325 -9.62 -9.17 -3.80
CA VAL A 325 -8.39 -9.61 -4.51
C VAL A 325 -7.12 -8.91 -4.04
N SER A 326 -7.21 -7.98 -3.07
CA SER A 326 -6.14 -7.07 -2.63
C SER A 326 -5.95 -5.86 -3.56
N ASN A 327 -5.29 -4.80 -3.03
CA ASN A 327 -5.23 -3.47 -3.64
C ASN A 327 -4.57 -3.47 -5.03
N VAL A 328 -3.42 -4.14 -5.16
CA VAL A 328 -2.63 -4.17 -6.39
C VAL A 328 -3.34 -4.90 -7.53
N PRO A 329 -3.83 -6.14 -7.34
CA PRO A 329 -4.63 -6.82 -8.36
C PRO A 329 -5.88 -6.04 -8.77
N ALA A 330 -6.54 -5.36 -7.82
CA ALA A 330 -7.72 -4.54 -8.12
C ALA A 330 -7.36 -3.38 -9.08
N VAL A 331 -6.26 -2.66 -8.82
CA VAL A 331 -5.79 -1.58 -9.71
C VAL A 331 -5.45 -2.10 -11.10
N LEU A 332 -4.78 -3.24 -11.21
CA LEU A 332 -4.41 -3.84 -12.50
C LEU A 332 -5.63 -4.32 -13.29
N LEU A 333 -6.69 -4.77 -12.62
CA LEU A 333 -7.93 -5.15 -13.29
C LEU A 333 -8.61 -3.96 -13.99
N PHE A 334 -8.53 -2.76 -13.40
CA PHE A 334 -9.11 -1.54 -13.99
C PHE A 334 -8.20 -0.88 -15.04
N LYS A 335 -6.90 -1.23 -15.09
CA LYS A 335 -5.93 -0.62 -16.01
C LYS A 335 -6.42 -0.55 -17.46
N PRO A 336 -6.93 -1.64 -18.09
CA PRO A 336 -7.35 -1.61 -19.49
C PRO A 336 -8.63 -0.82 -19.74
N VAL A 337 -9.42 -0.53 -18.71
CA VAL A 337 -10.75 0.08 -18.83
C VAL A 337 -10.71 1.60 -18.60
N ILE A 338 -9.92 2.08 -17.63
CA ILE A 338 -9.86 3.52 -17.26
C ILE A 338 -9.57 4.46 -18.42
N PRO A 339 -8.66 4.16 -19.38
CA PRO A 339 -8.39 5.06 -20.50
C PRO A 339 -9.61 5.35 -21.38
N SER A 340 -10.65 4.52 -21.34
CA SER A 340 -11.90 4.70 -22.10
C SER A 340 -12.91 5.63 -21.40
N PHE A 341 -12.68 6.02 -20.15
CA PHE A 341 -13.58 6.89 -19.41
C PHE A 341 -13.45 8.36 -19.85
N GLY A 342 -14.52 9.14 -19.71
CA GLY A 342 -14.52 10.56 -20.11
C GLY A 342 -13.51 11.42 -19.34
N GLU A 343 -13.16 11.04 -18.10
CA GLU A 343 -12.17 11.73 -17.25
C GLU A 343 -11.16 10.72 -16.66
N PRO A 344 -10.22 10.21 -17.48
CA PRO A 344 -9.30 9.15 -17.04
C PRO A 344 -8.45 9.56 -15.84
N THR A 345 -7.99 10.81 -15.79
CA THR A 345 -7.18 11.33 -14.68
C THR A 345 -7.92 11.26 -13.35
N ARG A 346 -9.19 11.67 -13.32
CA ARG A 346 -10.04 11.55 -12.12
C ARG A 346 -10.26 10.10 -11.74
N ALA A 347 -10.49 9.23 -12.70
CA ALA A 347 -10.68 7.80 -12.47
C ALA A 347 -9.43 7.16 -11.85
N TRP A 348 -8.24 7.49 -12.31
CA TRP A 348 -6.97 7.04 -11.70
C TRP A 348 -6.82 7.51 -10.25
N LEU A 349 -7.16 8.76 -9.95
CA LEU A 349 -7.12 9.29 -8.59
C LEU A 349 -8.13 8.59 -7.67
N ILE A 350 -9.36 8.34 -8.16
CA ILE A 350 -10.38 7.58 -7.42
C ILE A 350 -9.89 6.15 -7.18
N LEU A 351 -9.32 5.49 -8.17
CA LEU A 351 -8.81 4.13 -8.05
C LEU A 351 -7.71 4.03 -6.98
N ALA A 352 -6.75 4.96 -6.99
CA ALA A 352 -5.68 5.04 -5.99
C ALA A 352 -6.25 5.25 -4.57
N MET A 353 -7.13 6.22 -4.41
CA MET A 353 -7.78 6.56 -3.15
C MET A 353 -8.64 5.40 -2.62
N ALA A 354 -9.55 4.89 -3.46
CA ALA A 354 -10.51 3.90 -3.03
C ALA A 354 -9.86 2.55 -2.71
N SER A 355 -8.90 2.08 -3.53
CA SER A 355 -8.17 0.83 -3.25
C SER A 355 -7.36 0.91 -1.95
N THR A 356 -6.78 2.08 -1.66
CA THR A 356 -5.98 2.27 -0.45
C THR A 356 -6.84 2.38 0.81
N LEU A 357 -7.88 3.23 0.79
CA LEU A 357 -8.76 3.42 1.95
C LEU A 357 -9.59 2.16 2.26
N ALA A 358 -10.00 1.43 1.23
CA ALA A 358 -10.69 0.15 1.38
C ALA A 358 -9.84 -0.89 2.12
N GLY A 359 -8.51 -0.78 2.06
CA GLY A 359 -7.61 -1.62 2.84
C GLY A 359 -7.84 -1.56 4.35
N ASN A 360 -8.52 -0.53 4.85
CA ASN A 360 -8.88 -0.43 6.26
C ASN A 360 -10.15 -1.20 6.65
N LEU A 361 -10.96 -1.65 5.70
CA LEU A 361 -12.26 -2.25 5.99
C LEU A 361 -12.15 -3.50 6.88
N THR A 362 -11.20 -4.37 6.56
CA THR A 362 -10.95 -5.61 7.29
C THR A 362 -9.46 -5.85 7.52
N ILE A 363 -9.12 -6.76 8.42
CA ILE A 363 -7.71 -7.20 8.61
C ILE A 363 -7.10 -7.68 7.29
N LEU A 364 -7.88 -8.39 6.47
CA LEU A 364 -7.41 -8.98 5.21
C LEU A 364 -7.31 -7.96 4.07
N GLY A 365 -7.88 -6.76 4.25
CA GLY A 365 -7.94 -5.73 3.22
C GLY A 365 -6.58 -5.11 2.87
N SER A 366 -5.57 -5.21 3.74
CA SER A 366 -4.24 -4.66 3.50
C SER A 366 -3.14 -5.55 4.08
N VAL A 367 -2.01 -5.64 3.39
CA VAL A 367 -0.79 -6.30 3.89
C VAL A 367 -0.28 -5.61 5.15
N ALA A 368 -0.35 -4.28 5.23
CA ALA A 368 0.01 -3.51 6.41
C ALA A 368 -0.76 -3.96 7.67
N ASN A 369 -2.05 -4.26 7.54
CA ASN A 369 -2.87 -4.75 8.65
C ASN A 369 -2.40 -6.13 9.11
N LEU A 370 -2.13 -7.03 8.16
CA LEU A 370 -1.64 -8.38 8.45
C LEU A 370 -0.29 -8.34 9.18
N ILE A 371 0.62 -7.46 8.77
CA ILE A 371 1.92 -7.24 9.42
C ILE A 371 1.72 -6.85 10.89
N VAL A 372 0.81 -5.90 11.15
CA VAL A 372 0.54 -5.43 12.51
C VAL A 372 -0.09 -6.53 13.37
N VAL A 373 -1.04 -7.29 12.81
CA VAL A 373 -1.70 -8.39 13.51
C VAL A 373 -0.71 -9.53 13.82
N GLU A 374 0.17 -9.86 12.88
CA GLU A 374 1.19 -10.90 13.11
C GLU A 374 2.21 -10.46 14.17
N ALA A 375 2.70 -9.21 14.11
CA ALA A 375 3.58 -8.67 15.15
C ALA A 375 2.90 -8.65 16.54
N ALA A 376 1.59 -8.35 16.60
CA ALA A 376 0.80 -8.44 17.82
C ALA A 376 0.75 -9.90 18.35
N ARG A 377 0.45 -10.84 17.47
CA ARG A 377 0.37 -12.28 17.79
C ARG A 377 1.69 -12.86 18.32
N GLU A 378 2.83 -12.51 17.70
CA GLU A 378 4.15 -12.86 18.19
C GLU A 378 4.41 -12.34 19.62
N ALA A 379 3.84 -11.16 19.93
CA ALA A 379 3.90 -10.55 21.25
C ALA A 379 2.81 -11.04 22.22
N ARG A 380 2.03 -12.07 21.84
CA ARG A 380 0.88 -12.63 22.58
C ARG A 380 -0.24 -11.62 22.83
N VAL A 381 -0.45 -10.72 21.87
CA VAL A 381 -1.57 -9.78 21.82
C VAL A 381 -2.48 -10.21 20.68
N GLU A 382 -3.74 -10.50 20.98
CA GLU A 382 -4.72 -10.89 19.97
C GLU A 382 -5.51 -9.66 19.51
N ILE A 383 -5.62 -9.50 18.21
CA ILE A 383 -6.51 -8.53 17.57
C ILE A 383 -7.55 -9.33 16.81
N GLY A 384 -8.75 -9.42 17.37
CA GLY A 384 -9.84 -10.17 16.76
C GLY A 384 -10.35 -9.50 15.46
N PHE A 385 -10.87 -10.32 14.53
CA PHE A 385 -11.44 -9.82 13.27
C PHE A 385 -12.56 -8.79 13.51
N LEU A 386 -13.53 -9.13 14.37
CA LEU A 386 -14.63 -8.23 14.69
C LEU A 386 -14.18 -6.99 15.47
N GLU A 387 -13.19 -7.13 16.32
CA GLU A 387 -12.59 -6.01 17.05
C GLU A 387 -11.96 -5.00 16.09
N TYR A 388 -11.18 -5.48 15.12
CA TYR A 388 -10.64 -4.62 14.07
C TYR A 388 -11.76 -3.94 13.26
N CYS A 389 -12.80 -4.69 12.87
CA CYS A 389 -13.91 -4.17 12.08
C CYS A 389 -14.71 -3.07 12.79
N ARG A 390 -14.73 -3.03 14.14
CA ARG A 390 -15.35 -1.91 14.90
C ARG A 390 -14.73 -0.55 14.56
N VAL A 391 -13.46 -0.54 14.21
CA VAL A 391 -12.74 0.66 13.75
C VAL A 391 -12.73 0.72 12.22
N GLY A 392 -12.38 -0.38 11.57
CA GLY A 392 -12.13 -0.45 10.13
C GLY A 392 -13.35 -0.08 9.30
N VAL A 393 -14.53 -0.62 9.64
CA VAL A 393 -15.75 -0.39 8.85
C VAL A 393 -16.18 1.09 8.88
N PRO A 394 -16.45 1.73 10.03
CA PRO A 394 -16.87 3.12 10.05
C PRO A 394 -15.79 4.06 9.48
N LEU A 395 -14.51 3.79 9.74
CA LEU A 395 -13.42 4.58 9.19
C LEU A 395 -13.40 4.53 7.66
N THR A 396 -13.50 3.33 7.08
CA THR A 396 -13.49 3.15 5.63
C THR A 396 -14.66 3.87 4.96
N ILE A 397 -15.87 3.73 5.52
CA ILE A 397 -17.07 4.40 4.98
C ILE A 397 -16.88 5.93 4.98
N VAL A 398 -16.49 6.50 6.12
CA VAL A 398 -16.34 7.96 6.26
C VAL A 398 -15.23 8.49 5.35
N THR A 399 -14.09 7.80 5.29
CA THR A 399 -12.95 8.25 4.48
C THR A 399 -13.19 8.07 2.98
N LEU A 400 -13.89 7.01 2.55
CA LEU A 400 -14.28 6.83 1.15
C LEU A 400 -15.29 7.90 0.69
N ILE A 401 -16.31 8.19 1.50
CA ILE A 401 -17.29 9.25 1.18
C ILE A 401 -16.59 10.60 1.08
N PHE A 402 -15.73 10.93 2.07
CA PHE A 402 -14.99 12.19 2.05
C PHE A 402 -14.06 12.28 0.83
N GLY A 403 -13.29 11.22 0.54
CA GLY A 403 -12.38 11.17 -0.60
C GLY A 403 -13.11 11.29 -1.95
N TRP A 404 -14.24 10.61 -2.09
CA TRP A 404 -15.12 10.73 -3.24
C TRP A 404 -15.61 12.17 -3.44
N LEU A 405 -16.11 12.83 -2.38
CA LEU A 405 -16.56 14.23 -2.44
C LEU A 405 -15.44 15.18 -2.84
N VAL A 406 -14.24 15.02 -2.27
CA VAL A 406 -13.07 15.85 -2.61
C VAL A 406 -12.72 15.71 -4.09
N LEU A 407 -12.66 14.46 -4.61
CA LEU A 407 -12.26 14.21 -6.00
C LEU A 407 -13.33 14.60 -7.03
N ILE A 408 -14.59 14.80 -6.63
CA ILE A 408 -15.62 15.38 -7.50
C ILE A 408 -15.51 16.89 -7.56
N VAL A 409 -15.27 17.53 -6.42
CA VAL A 409 -15.28 19.01 -6.31
C VAL A 409 -13.97 19.63 -6.82
N VAL A 410 -12.84 18.95 -6.58
CA VAL A 410 -11.53 19.48 -6.99
C VAL A 410 -11.33 19.27 -8.50
N PRO A 411 -10.99 20.34 -9.26
CA PRO A 411 -10.70 20.23 -10.69
C PRO A 411 -9.49 19.29 -10.93
N VAL A 412 -9.58 18.49 -11.99
CA VAL A 412 -8.57 17.49 -12.35
C VAL A 412 -7.67 18.01 -13.46
#